data_fdf981809f43a8680edaf9e78fbf5b64
#
_entry.id   fdf981809f43a8680edaf9e78fbf5b64
#
_cell.length_a   1.000
_cell.length_b   1.000
_cell.length_c   1.000
_cell.angle_alpha   90.00
_cell.angle_beta   90.00
_cell.angle_gamma   90.00
#
_symmetry.space_group_name_H-M   'P 1'
#
loop_
_entity.id
_entity.type
_entity.pdbx_description
1 polymer ?
#
loop_
_entity_poly.entity_id
_entity_poly.type
_entity_poly.pdbx_seq_one_letter_code
_entity_poly.pdbx_strand_id
1 'polypeptide(L)'
;DDDTSWDISKDLNDFARVLLNEDDVKHFRELVDKELDDFFKLKNRLQKANNQTETTYKKFGDEVLQFIESSGVSIKDFAYTGELVKHFQKFTKLRFLKSEDLKFDGRLNTTIEDAKNLFAGKASDATKETIESISEQLRMHYYQSKDLYNSSYSNYLLNKITLKSIIPLAVLNNINAELNTIKEDNNIRLNAEFNQLISDNIKEEPAPYIYERIGQRFQHYFIDEMQDTSVLQWQNLIPLIENALAQENSNLLLVGDGKQAIYRWRGGKAEQFIALGSQEGNPFNIQKDVKNLATNYRSYSEIINFNNSFFQHTAGFLQNESYKRLFFEGNTQLENAKKGGFVSLSFLDKEDEKEDEKTKYPKKVLEKIKQLKEGFYLNEICVLTRTKKDGIAVADYLSENGVSIISSETLLLKNNAKINFIIDVLHIVQNANDEERRF
;
A
#
# COMPACT_ATOMS: atom_id res chain seq x y z
N ASP A 1 -10.95 -2.66 25.56
CA ASP A 1 -10.99 -3.03 24.13
C ASP A 1 -10.28 -4.38 23.97
N ASP A 2 -10.91 -5.45 24.45
CA ASP A 2 -10.41 -6.83 24.42
C ASP A 2 -11.00 -7.61 23.23
N ASP A 3 -10.99 -7.02 22.04
CA ASP A 3 -11.32 -7.70 20.78
C ASP A 3 -10.09 -8.33 20.11
N THR A 4 -9.13 -8.81 20.87
CA THR A 4 -8.06 -9.62 20.33
C THR A 4 -8.54 -11.07 20.23
N SER A 5 -8.90 -11.48 19.02
CA SER A 5 -9.14 -12.89 18.69
C SER A 5 -7.94 -13.73 19.16
N TRP A 6 -8.20 -14.81 19.92
CA TRP A 6 -7.19 -15.79 20.30
C TRP A 6 -6.70 -16.61 19.10
N ASP A 7 -7.38 -16.54 17.96
CA ASP A 7 -6.99 -17.17 16.73
C ASP A 7 -5.97 -16.30 15.97
N ILE A 8 -4.71 -16.66 16.10
CA ILE A 8 -3.58 -16.05 15.40
C ILE A 8 -3.38 -16.63 13.99
N SER A 9 -4.16 -17.63 13.58
CA SER A 9 -3.98 -18.33 12.30
C SER A 9 -4.08 -17.39 11.11
N LYS A 10 -5.00 -16.44 11.17
CA LYS A 10 -5.17 -15.44 10.11
C LYS A 10 -3.95 -14.54 9.98
N ASP A 11 -3.45 -14.01 11.10
CA ASP A 11 -2.30 -13.10 11.10
C ASP A 11 -1.03 -13.83 10.64
N LEU A 12 -0.83 -15.08 11.07
CA LEU A 12 0.28 -15.92 10.62
C LEU A 12 0.16 -16.26 9.13
N ASN A 13 -1.04 -16.57 8.63
CA ASN A 13 -1.27 -16.84 7.21
C ASN A 13 -1.02 -15.60 6.34
N ASP A 14 -1.51 -14.44 6.77
CA ASP A 14 -1.27 -13.18 6.05
C ASP A 14 0.22 -12.84 6.03
N PHE A 15 0.94 -13.11 7.12
CA PHE A 15 2.38 -12.88 7.20
C PHE A 15 3.18 -13.91 6.39
N ALA A 16 2.77 -15.18 6.39
CA ALA A 16 3.43 -16.25 5.63
C ALA A 16 3.42 -16.02 4.11
N ARG A 17 2.54 -15.14 3.61
CA ARG A 17 2.54 -14.75 2.18
C ARG A 17 3.85 -14.11 1.73
N VAL A 18 4.65 -13.57 2.65
CA VAL A 18 6.02 -13.11 2.37
C VAL A 18 6.88 -14.23 1.74
N LEU A 19 6.68 -15.49 2.15
CA LEU A 19 7.38 -16.64 1.58
C LEU A 19 6.99 -16.95 0.12
N LEU A 20 5.89 -16.39 -0.36
CA LEU A 20 5.38 -16.57 -1.71
C LEU A 20 5.73 -15.40 -2.64
N ASN A 21 6.33 -14.33 -2.11
CA ASN A 21 6.68 -13.13 -2.88
C ASN A 21 8.17 -13.14 -3.22
N GLU A 22 8.50 -13.09 -4.51
CA GLU A 22 9.90 -13.13 -5.00
C GLU A 22 10.76 -11.98 -4.44
N ASP A 23 10.19 -10.79 -4.27
CA ASP A 23 10.91 -9.63 -3.73
C ASP A 23 11.19 -9.77 -2.23
N ASP A 24 10.29 -10.38 -1.48
CA ASP A 24 10.39 -10.52 -0.03
C ASP A 24 11.26 -11.73 0.37
N VAL A 25 11.19 -12.84 -0.35
CA VAL A 25 11.94 -14.08 -0.06
C VAL A 25 13.45 -13.83 0.00
N LYS A 26 13.99 -12.95 -0.86
CA LYS A 26 15.44 -12.61 -0.82
C LYS A 26 15.86 -12.02 0.53
N HIS A 27 15.01 -11.16 1.14
CA HIS A 27 15.28 -10.57 2.46
C HIS A 27 15.05 -11.57 3.59
N PHE A 28 14.07 -12.48 3.41
CA PHE A 28 13.85 -13.57 4.36
C PHE A 28 15.04 -14.50 4.46
N ARG A 29 15.77 -14.78 3.38
CA ARG A 29 16.99 -15.60 3.39
C ARG A 29 18.05 -15.10 4.36
N GLU A 30 18.12 -13.79 4.60
CA GLU A 30 19.04 -13.19 5.58
C GLU A 30 18.63 -13.48 7.04
N LEU A 31 17.39 -13.94 7.26
CA LEU A 31 16.82 -14.25 8.56
C LEU A 31 16.77 -15.74 8.88
N VAL A 32 17.05 -16.62 7.90
CA VAL A 32 16.92 -18.09 8.06
C VAL A 32 17.80 -18.62 9.21
N ASP A 33 19.01 -18.08 9.37
CA ASP A 33 19.97 -18.50 10.41
C ASP A 33 19.73 -17.81 11.76
N LYS A 34 18.67 -17.01 11.91
CA LYS A 34 18.35 -16.32 13.17
C LYS A 34 17.49 -17.18 14.06
N GLU A 35 17.91 -17.31 15.31
CA GLU A 35 17.17 -18.03 16.34
C GLU A 35 16.11 -17.13 16.99
N LEU A 36 15.14 -17.74 17.64
CA LEU A 36 14.08 -17.02 18.37
C LEU A 36 14.64 -16.03 19.40
N ASP A 37 15.75 -16.38 20.04
CA ASP A 37 16.45 -15.54 21.04
C ASP A 37 17.00 -14.24 20.42
N ASP A 38 17.43 -14.28 19.15
CA ASP A 38 17.91 -13.08 18.45
C ASP A 38 16.77 -12.06 18.24
N PHE A 39 15.58 -12.55 17.92
CA PHE A 39 14.38 -11.71 17.79
C PHE A 39 13.94 -11.13 19.14
N PHE A 40 14.04 -11.90 20.23
CA PHE A 40 13.76 -11.38 21.57
C PHE A 40 14.79 -10.33 22.01
N LYS A 41 16.07 -10.52 21.74
CA LYS A 41 17.12 -9.51 21.99
C LYS A 41 16.84 -8.23 21.19
N LEU A 42 16.50 -8.36 19.91
CA LEU A 42 16.12 -7.23 19.08
C LEU A 42 14.89 -6.51 19.62
N LYS A 43 13.81 -7.24 19.95
CA LYS A 43 12.61 -6.69 20.57
C LYS A 43 12.92 -5.84 21.79
N ASN A 44 13.70 -6.39 22.74
CA ASN A 44 14.07 -5.70 23.97
C ASN A 44 14.88 -4.44 23.69
N ARG A 45 15.81 -4.49 22.73
CA ARG A 45 16.63 -3.34 22.31
C ARG A 45 15.75 -2.22 21.73
N LEU A 46 14.81 -2.56 20.83
CA LEU A 46 13.92 -1.59 20.21
C LEU A 46 12.93 -0.97 21.20
N GLN A 47 12.38 -1.80 22.12
CA GLN A 47 11.54 -1.29 23.20
C GLN A 47 12.29 -0.33 24.12
N LYS A 48 13.52 -0.68 24.52
CA LYS A 48 14.37 0.20 25.33
C LYS A 48 14.66 1.51 24.63
N ALA A 49 14.99 1.48 23.34
CA ALA A 49 15.24 2.69 22.53
C ALA A 49 14.00 3.59 22.47
N ASN A 50 12.82 3.01 22.22
CA ASN A 50 11.58 3.78 22.20
C ASN A 50 11.22 4.38 23.56
N ASN A 51 11.40 3.62 24.65
CA ASN A 51 11.16 4.12 25.99
C ASN A 51 12.13 5.28 26.37
N GLN A 52 13.37 5.20 25.92
CA GLN A 52 14.33 6.29 26.08
C GLN A 52 13.88 7.55 25.32
N THR A 53 13.45 7.40 24.08
CA THR A 53 12.93 8.51 23.27
C THR A 53 11.71 9.16 23.95
N GLU A 54 10.75 8.36 24.40
CA GLU A 54 9.57 8.85 25.10
C GLU A 54 9.92 9.58 26.42
N THR A 55 10.88 9.03 27.17
CA THR A 55 11.38 9.65 28.40
C THR A 55 12.06 10.99 28.11
N THR A 56 12.87 11.05 27.04
CA THR A 56 13.56 12.28 26.63
C THR A 56 12.55 13.36 26.22
N TYR A 57 11.52 12.99 25.48
CA TYR A 57 10.48 13.93 25.10
C TYR A 57 9.69 14.47 26.30
N LYS A 58 9.28 13.58 27.21
CA LYS A 58 8.58 14.00 28.43
C LYS A 58 9.43 14.95 29.27
N LYS A 59 10.67 14.55 29.52
CA LYS A 59 11.61 15.37 30.32
C LYS A 59 11.80 16.75 29.70
N PHE A 60 12.05 16.82 28.40
CA PHE A 60 12.18 18.09 27.69
C PHE A 60 10.91 18.95 27.81
N GLY A 61 9.73 18.37 27.59
CA GLY A 61 8.47 19.10 27.73
C GLY A 61 8.22 19.61 29.15
N ASP A 62 8.49 18.78 30.15
CA ASP A 62 8.32 19.15 31.56
C ASP A 62 9.31 20.28 31.98
N GLU A 63 10.57 20.20 31.57
CA GLU A 63 11.59 21.24 31.81
C GLU A 63 11.17 22.59 31.23
N VAL A 64 10.67 22.62 29.98
CA VAL A 64 10.22 23.87 29.35
C VAL A 64 8.95 24.41 30.00
N LEU A 65 8.01 23.55 30.35
CA LEU A 65 6.78 24.00 31.04
C LEU A 65 7.09 24.53 32.43
N GLN A 66 7.99 23.89 33.17
CA GLN A 66 8.46 24.39 34.48
C GLN A 66 9.18 25.74 34.34
N PHE A 67 10.00 25.94 33.32
CA PHE A 67 10.60 27.22 33.01
C PHE A 67 9.55 28.30 32.79
N ILE A 68 8.52 28.05 31.98
CA ILE A 68 7.42 28.99 31.74
C ILE A 68 6.69 29.31 33.06
N GLU A 69 6.35 28.32 33.86
CA GLU A 69 5.64 28.49 35.12
C GLU A 69 6.47 29.29 36.14
N SER A 70 7.76 28.98 36.27
CA SER A 70 8.69 29.71 37.15
C SER A 70 8.90 31.17 36.77
N SER A 71 8.66 31.52 35.51
CA SER A 71 8.68 32.90 35.03
C SER A 71 7.43 33.69 35.39
N GLY A 72 6.47 33.09 36.09
CA GLY A 72 5.24 33.76 36.55
C GLY A 72 4.20 34.01 35.49
N VAL A 73 4.31 33.37 34.31
CA VAL A 73 3.36 33.49 33.19
C VAL A 73 2.53 32.22 33.03
N SER A 74 1.29 32.36 32.61
CA SER A 74 0.35 31.27 32.44
C SER A 74 0.02 31.04 30.96
N ILE A 75 -0.55 29.88 30.64
CA ILE A 75 -0.99 29.55 29.26
C ILE A 75 -1.90 30.60 28.64
N LYS A 76 -2.71 31.29 29.45
CA LYS A 76 -3.68 32.31 29.00
C LYS A 76 -3.00 33.61 28.55
N ASP A 77 -1.78 33.84 29.00
CA ASP A 77 -1.00 35.04 28.72
C ASP A 77 -0.33 34.99 27.34
N PHE A 78 -0.24 33.80 26.76
CA PHE A 78 0.32 33.56 25.43
C PHE A 78 -0.72 33.74 24.32
N ALA A 79 -0.23 34.22 23.17
CA ALA A 79 -1.03 34.41 21.95
C ALA A 79 -1.69 33.11 21.47
N TYR A 80 -2.74 33.27 20.68
CA TYR A 80 -3.47 32.17 20.05
C TYR A 80 -3.90 31.07 21.05
N THR A 81 -4.46 31.52 22.19
CA THR A 81 -4.91 30.63 23.29
C THR A 81 -3.83 29.74 23.85
N GLY A 82 -2.60 30.21 23.89
CA GLY A 82 -1.44 29.46 24.42
C GLY A 82 -0.86 28.41 23.46
N GLU A 83 -0.85 28.69 22.17
CA GLU A 83 -0.37 27.74 21.13
C GLU A 83 1.06 27.24 21.42
N LEU A 84 1.97 28.13 21.84
CA LEU A 84 3.34 27.77 22.20
C LEU A 84 3.39 26.82 23.40
N VAL A 85 2.65 27.13 24.46
CA VAL A 85 2.60 26.26 25.66
C VAL A 85 1.97 24.90 25.33
N LYS A 86 0.91 24.89 24.51
CA LYS A 86 0.28 23.65 24.02
C LYS A 86 1.24 22.83 23.17
N HIS A 87 2.14 23.46 22.42
CA HIS A 87 3.18 22.76 21.66
C HIS A 87 4.06 21.94 22.62
N PHE A 88 4.57 22.53 23.71
CA PHE A 88 5.38 21.80 24.68
C PHE A 88 4.57 20.77 25.48
N GLN A 89 3.30 21.03 25.78
CA GLN A 89 2.41 20.04 26.40
C GLN A 89 2.23 18.79 25.54
N LYS A 90 2.36 18.85 24.20
CA LYS A 90 2.34 17.67 23.35
C LYS A 90 3.52 16.75 23.64
N PHE A 91 4.69 17.30 23.98
CA PHE A 91 5.87 16.50 24.36
C PHE A 91 5.64 15.76 25.68
N THR A 92 5.10 16.39 26.71
CA THR A 92 4.84 15.71 27.99
C THR A 92 3.79 14.61 27.85
N LYS A 93 2.78 14.80 27.02
CA LYS A 93 1.66 13.86 26.80
C LYS A 93 1.91 12.89 25.66
N LEU A 94 3.00 13.01 24.91
CA LEU A 94 3.36 12.21 23.73
C LEU A 94 2.23 12.12 22.69
N ARG A 95 1.38 13.15 22.59
CA ARG A 95 0.21 13.10 21.70
C ARG A 95 0.59 13.01 20.23
N PHE A 96 1.72 13.62 19.84
CA PHE A 96 2.24 13.59 18.47
C PHE A 96 2.79 12.21 18.05
N LEU A 97 3.09 11.31 19.00
CA LEU A 97 3.55 9.94 18.68
C LEU A 97 2.41 9.03 18.18
N LYS A 98 1.16 9.45 18.32
CA LYS A 98 -0.04 8.73 17.85
C LYS A 98 -0.70 9.39 16.64
N SER A 99 -0.35 10.65 16.33
CA SER A 99 -0.92 11.46 15.26
C SER A 99 0.16 12.40 14.71
N GLU A 100 0.08 12.78 13.42
CA GLU A 100 1.02 13.71 12.74
C GLU A 100 0.85 15.18 13.17
N ASP A 101 0.40 15.44 14.40
CA ASP A 101 -0.01 16.77 14.86
C ASP A 101 1.13 17.70 15.27
N LEU A 102 2.40 17.29 15.17
CA LEU A 102 3.53 18.18 15.45
C LEU A 102 4.07 18.78 14.15
N LYS A 103 3.56 19.96 13.79
CA LYS A 103 4.00 20.71 12.60
C LYS A 103 4.89 21.85 13.00
N PHE A 104 6.06 21.97 12.33
CA PHE A 104 7.05 23.04 12.51
C PHE A 104 7.06 24.05 11.35
N ASP A 105 6.10 23.96 10.45
CA ASP A 105 5.92 24.82 9.25
C ASP A 105 4.68 25.72 9.33
N GLY A 106 3.99 25.68 10.46
CA GLY A 106 2.77 26.43 10.66
C GLY A 106 2.96 27.82 11.26
N ARG A 107 1.84 28.45 11.67
CA ARG A 107 1.79 29.77 12.27
C ARG A 107 2.75 29.95 13.46
N LEU A 108 2.92 28.91 14.29
CA LEU A 108 3.82 28.96 15.43
C LEU A 108 5.27 29.24 15.03
N ASN A 109 5.72 28.72 13.89
CA ASN A 109 7.05 28.96 13.37
C ASN A 109 7.31 30.45 13.05
N THR A 110 6.31 31.16 12.55
CA THR A 110 6.41 32.62 12.30
C THR A 110 6.19 33.45 13.57
N THR A 111 5.31 32.99 14.47
CA THR A 111 5.02 33.67 15.73
C THR A 111 6.23 33.71 16.68
N ILE A 112 7.05 32.64 16.69
CA ILE A 112 8.20 32.54 17.59
C ILE A 112 9.36 33.48 17.23
N GLU A 113 9.39 34.00 15.99
CA GLU A 113 10.45 34.88 15.51
C GLU A 113 10.35 36.32 16.08
N ASP A 114 9.16 36.75 16.48
CA ASP A 114 8.94 38.08 17.06
C ASP A 114 8.32 37.98 18.44
N ALA A 115 9.04 38.46 19.45
CA ALA A 115 8.59 38.45 20.85
C ALA A 115 7.21 39.10 21.03
N LYS A 116 6.89 40.13 20.25
CA LYS A 116 5.61 40.85 20.30
C LYS A 116 4.41 40.01 19.83
N ASN A 117 4.67 38.94 19.13
CA ASN A 117 3.62 38.02 18.67
C ASN A 117 3.35 36.88 19.68
N LEU A 118 4.15 36.76 20.74
CA LEU A 118 4.06 35.65 21.70
C LEU A 118 3.00 35.85 22.78
N PHE A 119 2.67 37.09 23.15
CA PHE A 119 1.72 37.37 24.22
C PHE A 119 0.30 37.65 23.71
N ALA A 120 -0.68 37.35 24.54
CA ALA A 120 -2.08 37.66 24.27
C ALA A 120 -2.32 39.16 24.34
N GLY A 121 -3.10 39.73 23.41
CA GLY A 121 -3.40 41.15 23.39
C GLY A 121 -4.05 41.69 24.68
N LYS A 122 -4.68 40.83 25.49
CA LYS A 122 -5.30 41.13 26.77
C LYS A 122 -4.38 40.96 27.98
N ALA A 123 -3.12 40.55 27.77
CA ALA A 123 -2.17 40.38 28.88
C ALA A 123 -1.79 41.76 29.46
N SER A 124 -1.51 41.80 30.78
CA SER A 124 -1.04 43.04 31.43
C SER A 124 0.33 43.45 30.88
N ASP A 125 0.68 44.74 30.99
CA ASP A 125 1.95 45.24 30.47
C ASP A 125 3.14 44.58 31.20
N ALA A 126 3.04 44.35 32.52
CA ALA A 126 4.05 43.60 33.25
C ALA A 126 4.21 42.16 32.75
N THR A 127 3.12 41.50 32.36
CA THR A 127 3.15 40.13 31.79
C THR A 127 3.78 40.14 30.40
N LYS A 128 3.51 41.16 29.57
CA LYS A 128 4.12 41.33 28.26
C LYS A 128 5.64 41.52 28.36
N GLU A 129 6.06 42.41 29.24
CA GLU A 129 7.51 42.60 29.53
C GLU A 129 8.20 41.31 30.00
N THR A 130 7.52 40.52 30.84
CA THR A 130 8.03 39.21 31.28
C THR A 130 8.20 38.26 30.09
N ILE A 131 7.16 38.12 29.23
CA ILE A 131 7.24 37.24 28.05
C ILE A 131 8.31 37.73 27.07
N GLU A 132 8.44 39.04 26.85
CA GLU A 132 9.51 39.59 26.01
C GLU A 132 10.92 39.27 26.59
N SER A 133 11.11 39.35 27.92
CA SER A 133 12.39 39.06 28.53
C SER A 133 12.80 37.59 28.40
N ILE A 134 11.87 36.65 28.33
CA ILE A 134 12.13 35.20 28.16
C ILE A 134 11.99 34.72 26.71
N SER A 135 11.64 35.60 25.80
CA SER A 135 11.30 35.23 24.39
C SER A 135 12.45 34.50 23.68
N GLU A 136 13.69 34.92 23.88
CA GLU A 136 14.87 34.28 23.30
C GLU A 136 15.05 32.85 23.79
N GLN A 137 14.80 32.59 25.07
CA GLN A 137 14.86 31.25 25.64
C GLN A 137 13.70 30.37 25.13
N LEU A 138 12.51 30.94 24.98
CA LEU A 138 11.37 30.23 24.39
C LEU A 138 11.63 29.87 22.93
N ARG A 139 12.25 30.78 22.16
CA ARG A 139 12.67 30.53 20.78
C ARG A 139 13.70 29.39 20.73
N MET A 140 14.72 29.45 21.58
CA MET A 140 15.73 28.39 21.70
C MET A 140 15.05 27.02 21.99
N HIS A 141 14.15 26.95 22.96
CA HIS A 141 13.43 25.73 23.29
C HIS A 141 12.55 25.24 22.13
N TYR A 142 11.94 26.13 21.37
CA TYR A 142 11.19 25.74 20.19
C TYR A 142 12.06 25.06 19.13
N TYR A 143 13.23 25.63 18.83
CA TYR A 143 14.17 25.01 17.90
C TYR A 143 14.77 23.72 18.43
N GLN A 144 15.08 23.64 19.72
CA GLN A 144 15.49 22.39 20.36
C GLN A 144 14.42 21.31 20.23
N SER A 145 13.14 21.66 20.36
CA SER A 145 12.03 20.73 20.15
C SER A 145 11.98 20.21 18.71
N LYS A 146 12.26 21.07 17.73
CA LYS A 146 12.33 20.73 16.31
C LYS A 146 13.50 19.79 16.02
N ASP A 147 14.67 20.07 16.54
CA ASP A 147 15.85 19.23 16.35
C ASP A 147 15.69 17.87 17.02
N LEU A 148 15.14 17.84 18.22
CA LEU A 148 14.82 16.61 18.94
C LEU A 148 13.83 15.73 18.14
N TYR A 149 12.79 16.35 17.59
CA TYR A 149 11.82 15.65 16.77
C TYR A 149 12.44 15.12 15.48
N ASN A 150 13.14 15.95 14.73
CA ASN A 150 13.74 15.58 13.44
C ASN A 150 14.80 14.48 13.59
N SER A 151 15.56 14.47 14.68
CA SER A 151 16.62 13.48 14.91
C SER A 151 16.14 12.13 15.40
N SER A 152 14.95 12.03 16.01
CA SER A 152 14.55 10.81 16.72
C SER A 152 13.19 10.22 16.26
N TYR A 153 12.29 11.04 15.72
CA TYR A 153 10.92 10.60 15.43
C TYR A 153 10.83 9.50 14.37
N SER A 154 11.60 9.63 13.30
CA SER A 154 11.60 8.61 12.22
C SER A 154 12.07 7.25 12.74
N ASN A 155 13.14 7.24 13.55
CA ASN A 155 13.64 6.01 14.16
C ASN A 155 12.63 5.41 15.17
N TYR A 156 11.98 6.27 15.96
CA TYR A 156 10.92 5.83 16.87
C TYR A 156 9.77 5.14 16.12
N LEU A 157 9.29 5.72 15.02
CA LEU A 157 8.25 5.12 14.20
C LEU A 157 8.69 3.81 13.56
N LEU A 158 9.90 3.76 13.00
CA LEU A 158 10.46 2.55 12.41
C LEU A 158 10.53 1.42 13.45
N ASN A 159 11.07 1.72 14.64
CA ASN A 159 11.12 0.75 15.73
C ASN A 159 9.72 0.26 16.11
N LYS A 160 8.73 1.14 16.13
CA LYS A 160 7.35 0.80 16.49
C LYS A 160 6.68 -0.11 15.46
N ILE A 161 6.93 0.13 14.17
CA ILE A 161 6.46 -0.72 13.07
C ILE A 161 7.15 -2.09 13.16
N THR A 162 8.48 -2.11 13.34
CA THR A 162 9.25 -3.35 13.48
C THR A 162 8.77 -4.18 14.67
N LEU A 163 8.48 -3.55 15.81
CA LEU A 163 7.98 -4.23 17.00
C LEU A 163 6.63 -4.93 16.79
N LYS A 164 5.78 -4.42 15.91
CA LYS A 164 4.52 -5.09 15.56
C LYS A 164 4.72 -6.39 14.77
N SER A 165 5.77 -6.41 13.95
CA SER A 165 6.04 -7.54 13.05
C SER A 165 7.08 -8.52 13.58
N ILE A 166 7.74 -8.22 14.73
CA ILE A 166 8.89 -8.99 15.20
C ILE A 166 8.53 -10.43 15.62
N ILE A 167 7.34 -10.63 16.20
CA ILE A 167 6.87 -11.97 16.59
C ILE A 167 6.50 -12.78 15.35
N PRO A 168 5.67 -12.29 14.40
CA PRO A 168 5.46 -12.97 13.13
C PRO A 168 6.76 -13.33 12.40
N LEU A 169 7.75 -12.40 12.35
CA LEU A 169 9.06 -12.65 11.74
C LEU A 169 9.80 -13.81 12.44
N ALA A 170 9.77 -13.84 13.77
CA ALA A 170 10.44 -14.91 14.53
C ALA A 170 9.86 -16.29 14.26
N VAL A 171 8.56 -16.38 13.94
CA VAL A 171 7.87 -17.66 13.66
C VAL A 171 7.99 -18.05 12.18
N LEU A 172 8.39 -17.14 11.32
CA LEU A 172 8.41 -17.35 9.87
C LEU A 172 9.38 -18.48 9.46
N ASN A 173 10.49 -18.68 10.20
CA ASN A 173 11.41 -19.79 9.99
C ASN A 173 10.73 -21.15 10.22
N ASN A 174 9.91 -21.26 11.26
CA ASN A 174 9.18 -22.48 11.58
C ASN A 174 8.11 -22.76 10.51
N ILE A 175 7.40 -21.71 10.07
CA ILE A 175 6.41 -21.82 8.99
C ILE A 175 7.09 -22.27 7.69
N ASN A 176 8.26 -21.74 7.37
CA ASN A 176 9.02 -22.12 6.19
C ASN A 176 9.52 -23.57 6.26
N ALA A 177 9.99 -24.02 7.43
CA ALA A 177 10.40 -25.41 7.65
C ALA A 177 9.23 -26.36 7.43
N GLU A 178 8.08 -26.09 8.03
CA GLU A 178 6.86 -26.88 7.86
C GLU A 178 6.36 -26.88 6.41
N LEU A 179 6.39 -25.73 5.74
CA LEU A 179 6.05 -25.62 4.33
C LEU A 179 6.97 -26.48 3.45
N ASN A 180 8.27 -26.52 3.76
CA ASN A 180 9.21 -27.39 3.04
C ASN A 180 8.91 -28.87 3.25
N THR A 181 8.60 -29.29 4.48
CA THR A 181 8.17 -30.65 4.77
C THR A 181 6.91 -31.04 3.98
N ILE A 182 5.90 -30.18 3.97
CA ILE A 182 4.67 -30.41 3.19
C ILE A 182 4.97 -30.51 1.68
N LYS A 183 5.89 -29.69 1.16
CA LYS A 183 6.28 -29.76 -0.25
C LYS A 183 6.99 -31.06 -0.59
N GLU A 184 7.87 -31.52 0.27
CA GLU A 184 8.60 -32.77 0.10
C GLU A 184 7.66 -33.97 0.17
N ASP A 185 6.83 -34.04 1.20
CA ASP A 185 5.88 -35.14 1.43
C ASP A 185 4.88 -35.30 0.27
N ASN A 186 4.46 -34.20 -0.33
CA ASN A 186 3.47 -34.19 -1.42
C ASN A 186 4.12 -34.07 -2.81
N ASN A 187 5.45 -34.01 -2.90
CA ASN A 187 6.19 -33.83 -4.15
C ASN A 187 5.68 -32.65 -4.99
N ILE A 188 5.46 -31.51 -4.33
CA ILE A 188 4.96 -30.26 -4.95
C ILE A 188 6.02 -29.16 -4.92
N ARG A 189 5.93 -28.25 -5.88
CA ARG A 189 6.71 -27.00 -5.92
C ARG A 189 5.75 -25.82 -6.05
N LEU A 190 6.09 -24.72 -5.40
CA LEU A 190 5.31 -23.47 -5.52
C LEU A 190 5.71 -22.71 -6.78
N ASN A 191 4.74 -22.10 -7.45
CA ASN A 191 4.99 -21.35 -8.67
C ASN A 191 6.03 -20.21 -8.47
N ALA A 192 6.04 -19.57 -7.31
CA ALA A 192 7.00 -18.53 -6.97
C ALA A 192 8.46 -19.04 -6.89
N GLU A 193 8.66 -20.33 -6.64
CA GLU A 193 10.00 -20.93 -6.53
C GLU A 193 10.64 -21.21 -7.89
N PHE A 194 9.85 -21.41 -8.96
CA PHE A 194 10.39 -21.75 -10.28
C PHE A 194 11.33 -20.68 -10.83
N ASN A 195 10.94 -19.41 -10.73
CA ASN A 195 11.78 -18.32 -11.22
C ASN A 195 13.11 -18.25 -10.45
N GLN A 196 13.08 -18.52 -9.15
CA GLN A 196 14.26 -18.53 -8.31
C GLN A 196 15.18 -19.73 -8.61
N LEU A 197 14.60 -20.93 -8.79
CA LEU A 197 15.37 -22.12 -9.17
C LEU A 197 16.06 -21.94 -10.53
N ILE A 198 15.35 -21.35 -11.49
CA ILE A 198 15.95 -21.02 -12.80
C ILE A 198 17.09 -20.01 -12.59
N SER A 199 16.87 -18.93 -11.85
CA SER A 199 17.88 -17.90 -11.59
C SER A 199 19.13 -18.47 -10.90
N ASP A 200 18.94 -19.31 -9.89
CA ASP A 200 20.06 -19.90 -9.13
C ASP A 200 20.89 -20.84 -10.02
N ASN A 201 20.25 -21.64 -10.87
CA ASN A 201 20.95 -22.51 -11.83
C ASN A 201 21.65 -21.73 -12.97
N ILE A 202 21.10 -20.58 -13.37
CA ILE A 202 21.70 -19.76 -14.44
C ILE A 202 22.92 -19.00 -13.95
N LYS A 203 22.88 -18.49 -12.70
CA LYS A 203 23.99 -17.69 -12.14
C LYS A 203 25.29 -18.47 -11.97
N GLU A 204 25.21 -19.78 -11.81
CA GLU A 204 26.37 -20.65 -11.61
C GLU A 204 27.08 -21.03 -12.92
N GLU A 205 26.40 -20.87 -14.07
CA GLU A 205 26.94 -21.22 -15.40
C GLU A 205 26.95 -20.04 -16.35
N PRO A 206 28.12 -19.64 -16.92
CA PRO A 206 28.19 -18.47 -17.82
C PRO A 206 27.39 -18.62 -19.13
N ALA A 207 27.10 -19.86 -19.55
CA ALA A 207 26.25 -20.18 -20.69
C ALA A 207 25.47 -21.47 -20.39
N PRO A 208 24.36 -21.40 -19.65
CA PRO A 208 23.60 -22.60 -19.32
C PRO A 208 23.16 -23.34 -20.57
N TYR A 209 23.46 -24.63 -20.64
CA TYR A 209 23.12 -25.51 -21.76
C TYR A 209 21.65 -25.43 -22.19
N ILE A 210 20.75 -25.18 -21.22
CA ILE A 210 19.33 -25.03 -21.47
C ILE A 210 19.05 -23.80 -22.37
N TYR A 211 19.81 -22.70 -22.20
CA TYR A 211 19.66 -21.49 -23.01
C TYR A 211 20.20 -21.68 -24.42
N GLU A 212 21.30 -22.40 -24.55
CA GLU A 212 21.82 -22.73 -25.89
C GLU A 212 20.79 -23.54 -26.67
N ARG A 213 20.22 -24.59 -26.07
CA ARG A 213 19.19 -25.41 -26.73
C ARG A 213 17.90 -24.66 -27.04
N ILE A 214 17.42 -23.84 -26.14
CA ILE A 214 16.19 -23.05 -26.33
C ILE A 214 16.46 -21.90 -27.31
N GLY A 215 17.58 -21.21 -27.18
CA GLY A 215 17.97 -20.11 -28.06
C GLY A 215 18.19 -20.53 -29.51
N GLN A 216 18.70 -21.75 -29.77
CA GLN A 216 18.76 -22.31 -31.11
C GLN A 216 17.40 -22.64 -31.72
N ARG A 217 16.37 -22.87 -30.88
CA ARG A 217 15.04 -23.26 -31.33
C ARG A 217 14.14 -22.07 -31.61
N PHE A 218 14.27 -20.99 -30.82
CA PHE A 218 13.40 -19.80 -30.89
C PHE A 218 14.24 -18.57 -31.25
N GLN A 219 13.88 -17.92 -32.34
CA GLN A 219 14.56 -16.73 -32.85
C GLN A 219 13.75 -15.46 -32.63
N HIS A 220 12.43 -15.58 -32.46
CA HIS A 220 11.52 -14.46 -32.29
C HIS A 220 10.82 -14.53 -30.95
N TYR A 221 10.93 -13.46 -30.18
CA TYR A 221 10.31 -13.35 -28.85
C TYR A 221 9.27 -12.25 -28.87
N PHE A 222 8.06 -12.60 -28.46
CA PHE A 222 6.92 -11.69 -28.30
C PHE A 222 6.44 -11.79 -26.85
N ILE A 223 6.59 -10.69 -26.09
CA ILE A 223 6.18 -10.62 -24.69
C ILE A 223 5.11 -9.55 -24.58
N ASP A 224 3.91 -9.98 -24.22
CA ASP A 224 2.78 -9.12 -23.93
C ASP A 224 2.65 -8.89 -22.42
N GLU A 225 1.92 -7.84 -22.02
CA GLU A 225 1.70 -7.45 -20.63
C GLU A 225 3.02 -7.32 -19.83
N MET A 226 4.05 -6.77 -20.47
CA MET A 226 5.41 -6.70 -19.90
C MET A 226 5.45 -5.97 -18.54
N GLN A 227 4.54 -5.05 -18.26
CA GLN A 227 4.45 -4.34 -16.99
C GLN A 227 4.13 -5.25 -15.80
N ASP A 228 3.57 -6.44 -16.03
CA ASP A 228 3.23 -7.43 -15.01
C ASP A 228 4.30 -8.52 -14.84
N THR A 229 5.35 -8.48 -15.68
CA THR A 229 6.49 -9.40 -15.57
C THR A 229 7.33 -9.05 -14.34
N SER A 230 7.67 -10.05 -13.51
CA SER A 230 8.55 -9.84 -12.36
C SER A 230 9.99 -9.53 -12.80
N VAL A 231 10.73 -8.87 -11.92
CA VAL A 231 12.17 -8.57 -12.18
C VAL A 231 12.94 -9.85 -12.40
N LEU A 232 12.66 -10.88 -11.62
CA LEU A 232 13.37 -12.16 -11.71
C LEU A 232 13.02 -12.91 -13.01
N GLN A 233 11.75 -12.91 -13.41
CA GLN A 233 11.33 -13.46 -14.71
C GLN A 233 12.06 -12.79 -15.87
N TRP A 234 12.10 -11.46 -15.85
CA TRP A 234 12.78 -10.69 -16.89
C TRP A 234 14.28 -10.98 -16.91
N GLN A 235 14.93 -10.98 -15.76
CA GLN A 235 16.36 -11.30 -15.63
C GLN A 235 16.70 -12.69 -16.16
N ASN A 236 15.81 -13.68 -15.92
CA ASN A 236 15.97 -15.03 -16.45
C ASN A 236 15.81 -15.09 -17.98
N LEU A 237 15.02 -14.19 -18.58
CA LEU A 237 14.81 -14.16 -20.02
C LEU A 237 15.91 -13.40 -20.79
N ILE A 238 16.57 -12.42 -20.15
CA ILE A 238 17.58 -11.59 -20.81
C ILE A 238 18.67 -12.44 -21.50
N PRO A 239 19.35 -13.40 -20.85
CA PRO A 239 20.42 -14.16 -21.51
C PRO A 239 19.91 -15.01 -22.69
N LEU A 240 18.68 -15.53 -22.58
CA LEU A 240 18.05 -16.30 -23.65
C LEU A 240 17.74 -15.44 -24.87
N ILE A 241 17.19 -14.27 -24.64
CA ILE A 241 16.84 -13.29 -25.68
C ILE A 241 18.14 -12.73 -26.32
N GLU A 242 19.14 -12.40 -25.51
CA GLU A 242 20.43 -11.89 -25.98
C GLU A 242 21.11 -12.87 -26.92
N ASN A 243 21.13 -14.17 -26.56
CA ASN A 243 21.66 -15.22 -27.42
C ASN A 243 20.90 -15.32 -28.74
N ALA A 244 19.58 -15.20 -28.72
CA ALA A 244 18.78 -15.20 -29.94
C ALA A 244 19.06 -13.96 -30.81
N LEU A 245 19.11 -12.76 -30.19
CA LEU A 245 19.35 -11.49 -30.88
C LEU A 245 20.77 -11.37 -31.46
N ALA A 246 21.70 -12.21 -31.04
CA ALA A 246 23.02 -12.34 -31.68
C ALA A 246 22.97 -13.07 -33.03
N GLN A 247 21.84 -13.71 -33.36
CA GLN A 247 21.65 -14.43 -34.61
C GLN A 247 20.99 -13.54 -35.69
N GLU A 248 21.29 -13.79 -36.96
CA GLU A 248 20.63 -13.09 -38.07
C GLU A 248 19.11 -13.41 -38.10
N ASN A 249 18.30 -12.41 -38.48
CA ASN A 249 16.85 -12.51 -38.61
C ASN A 249 16.07 -12.80 -37.31
N SER A 250 16.66 -12.56 -36.15
CA SER A 250 15.99 -12.64 -34.87
C SER A 250 15.40 -11.28 -34.47
N ASN A 251 14.37 -11.30 -33.66
CA ASN A 251 13.77 -10.06 -33.11
C ASN A 251 13.08 -10.28 -31.78
N LEU A 252 12.90 -9.17 -31.07
CA LEU A 252 12.17 -9.07 -29.80
C LEU A 252 11.10 -7.99 -29.93
N LEU A 253 9.87 -8.31 -29.57
CA LEU A 253 8.78 -7.37 -29.39
C LEU A 253 8.30 -7.43 -27.95
N LEU A 254 8.36 -6.29 -27.26
CA LEU A 254 7.79 -6.11 -25.92
C LEU A 254 6.57 -5.19 -26.04
N VAL A 255 5.45 -5.64 -25.52
CA VAL A 255 4.19 -4.89 -25.51
C VAL A 255 3.70 -4.75 -24.08
N GLY A 256 3.15 -3.58 -23.72
CA GLY A 256 2.61 -3.35 -22.38
C GLY A 256 2.13 -1.93 -22.19
N ASP A 257 1.58 -1.70 -21.02
CA ASP A 257 1.17 -0.38 -20.53
C ASP A 257 1.47 -0.24 -19.04
N GLY A 258 2.48 0.53 -18.68
CA GLY A 258 2.89 0.74 -17.29
C GLY A 258 1.76 1.25 -16.38
N LYS A 259 0.71 1.89 -16.95
CA LYS A 259 -0.47 2.35 -16.21
C LYS A 259 -1.40 1.21 -15.78
N GLN A 260 -1.30 0.05 -16.44
CA GLN A 260 -2.14 -1.14 -16.18
C GLN A 260 -1.48 -2.15 -15.23
N ALA A 261 -0.29 -1.85 -14.69
CA ALA A 261 0.41 -2.74 -13.74
C ALA A 261 -0.41 -2.95 -12.46
N ILE A 262 -0.89 -4.18 -12.24
CA ILE A 262 -1.70 -4.56 -11.07
C ILE A 262 -1.09 -5.73 -10.28
N TYR A 263 0.03 -6.31 -10.73
CA TYR A 263 0.66 -7.50 -10.14
C TYR A 263 1.94 -7.18 -9.34
N ARG A 264 2.06 -5.97 -8.77
CA ARG A 264 3.21 -5.62 -7.89
C ARG A 264 3.37 -6.61 -6.72
N TRP A 265 2.27 -7.09 -6.18
CA TRP A 265 2.25 -8.09 -5.11
C TRP A 265 2.77 -9.48 -5.52
N ARG A 266 2.95 -9.72 -6.83
CA ARG A 266 3.59 -10.91 -7.41
C ARG A 266 5.00 -10.63 -7.95
N GLY A 267 5.60 -9.49 -7.62
CA GLY A 267 6.92 -9.09 -8.11
C GLY A 267 6.92 -8.32 -9.44
N GLY A 268 5.75 -8.08 -10.05
CA GLY A 268 5.63 -7.23 -11.24
C GLY A 268 6.04 -5.78 -10.93
N LYS A 269 6.85 -5.16 -11.80
CA LYS A 269 7.31 -3.79 -11.64
C LYS A 269 7.10 -2.98 -12.91
N ALA A 270 6.13 -2.06 -12.85
CA ALA A 270 5.88 -1.10 -13.92
C ALA A 270 7.13 -0.28 -14.27
N GLU A 271 7.93 0.06 -13.26
CA GLU A 271 9.17 0.82 -13.42
C GLU A 271 10.18 0.11 -14.34
N GLN A 272 10.23 -1.22 -14.29
CA GLN A 272 11.06 -2.02 -15.20
C GLN A 272 10.63 -1.81 -16.66
N PHE A 273 9.33 -1.89 -16.94
CA PHE A 273 8.79 -1.66 -18.28
C PHE A 273 9.00 -0.21 -18.74
N ILE A 274 8.77 0.76 -17.88
CA ILE A 274 9.00 2.19 -18.16
C ILE A 274 10.48 2.43 -18.49
N ALA A 275 11.40 1.85 -17.72
CA ALA A 275 12.84 1.96 -17.95
C ALA A 275 13.27 1.37 -19.30
N LEU A 276 12.65 0.27 -19.74
CA LEU A 276 12.89 -0.31 -21.05
C LEU A 276 12.52 0.65 -22.20
N GLY A 277 11.61 1.60 -21.97
CA GLY A 277 11.31 2.68 -22.92
C GLY A 277 12.42 3.74 -23.05
N SER A 278 13.28 3.91 -22.04
CA SER A 278 14.38 4.89 -22.05
C SER A 278 15.64 4.32 -22.75
N GLN A 279 16.57 5.18 -23.16
CA GLN A 279 17.84 4.73 -23.74
C GLN A 279 18.69 3.93 -22.73
N GLU A 280 18.68 4.34 -21.48
CA GLU A 280 19.47 3.74 -20.40
C GLU A 280 18.95 2.37 -19.97
N GLY A 281 17.67 2.07 -20.21
CA GLY A 281 17.03 0.82 -19.78
C GLY A 281 17.12 -0.34 -20.77
N ASN A 282 17.89 -0.23 -21.86
CA ASN A 282 18.05 -1.34 -22.80
C ASN A 282 19.11 -2.34 -22.31
N PRO A 283 18.74 -3.59 -21.93
CA PRO A 283 19.72 -4.58 -21.52
C PRO A 283 20.50 -5.20 -22.69
N PHE A 284 20.06 -4.97 -23.93
CA PHE A 284 20.64 -5.59 -25.13
C PHE A 284 21.51 -4.60 -25.88
N ASN A 285 22.60 -5.09 -26.49
CA ASN A 285 23.51 -4.26 -27.29
C ASN A 285 23.00 -4.09 -28.73
N ILE A 286 21.72 -3.77 -28.88
CA ILE A 286 21.07 -3.51 -30.18
C ILE A 286 20.24 -2.26 -30.11
N GLN A 287 20.05 -1.62 -31.27
CA GLN A 287 19.15 -0.49 -31.38
C GLN A 287 17.68 -0.93 -31.18
N LYS A 288 16.93 -0.21 -30.38
CA LYS A 288 15.50 -0.41 -30.19
C LYS A 288 14.67 0.67 -30.89
N ASP A 289 13.47 0.29 -31.30
CA ASP A 289 12.44 1.18 -31.81
C ASP A 289 11.26 1.19 -30.81
N VAL A 290 10.97 2.35 -30.23
CA VAL A 290 9.89 2.52 -29.25
C VAL A 290 8.73 3.21 -29.94
N LYS A 291 7.57 2.55 -29.96
CA LYS A 291 6.34 3.05 -30.59
C LYS A 291 5.20 3.07 -29.60
N ASN A 292 4.45 4.16 -29.60
CA ASN A 292 3.20 4.28 -28.87
C ASN A 292 2.03 3.89 -29.78
N LEU A 293 1.11 3.07 -29.25
CA LEU A 293 -0.15 2.76 -29.92
C LEU A 293 -1.14 3.89 -29.65
N ALA A 294 -1.23 4.83 -30.59
CA ALA A 294 -1.96 6.06 -30.39
C ALA A 294 -3.48 5.88 -30.35
N THR A 295 -4.04 4.97 -31.15
CA THR A 295 -5.51 4.85 -31.35
C THR A 295 -6.12 3.77 -30.48
N ASN A 296 -7.18 4.11 -29.74
CA ASN A 296 -7.99 3.14 -28.99
C ASN A 296 -9.11 2.60 -29.89
N TYR A 297 -8.95 1.38 -30.40
CA TYR A 297 -9.95 0.72 -31.24
C TYR A 297 -11.07 0.00 -30.45
N ARG A 298 -10.92 -0.14 -29.13
CA ARG A 298 -11.85 -0.88 -28.25
C ARG A 298 -13.06 -0.03 -27.89
N SER A 299 -12.83 1.20 -27.46
CA SER A 299 -13.83 2.04 -26.81
C SER A 299 -14.53 3.00 -27.77
N TYR A 300 -15.71 3.48 -27.36
CA TYR A 300 -16.40 4.60 -28.01
C TYR A 300 -15.74 5.94 -27.65
N SER A 301 -15.93 6.96 -28.49
CA SER A 301 -15.27 8.28 -28.37
C SER A 301 -15.47 8.95 -27.00
N GLU A 302 -16.68 8.91 -26.43
CA GLU A 302 -16.95 9.55 -25.14
C GLU A 302 -16.17 8.89 -23.98
N ILE A 303 -15.94 7.57 -24.04
CA ILE A 303 -15.14 6.85 -23.06
C ILE A 303 -13.66 7.24 -23.18
N ILE A 304 -13.17 7.36 -24.42
CA ILE A 304 -11.77 7.77 -24.70
C ILE A 304 -11.52 9.19 -24.18
N ASN A 305 -12.41 10.12 -24.52
CA ASN A 305 -12.30 11.53 -24.13
C ASN A 305 -12.38 11.72 -22.61
N PHE A 306 -13.31 11.01 -21.97
CA PHE A 306 -13.39 11.02 -20.51
C PHE A 306 -12.10 10.51 -19.87
N ASN A 307 -11.58 9.35 -20.31
CA ASN A 307 -10.36 8.78 -19.75
C ASN A 307 -9.16 9.71 -19.96
N ASN A 308 -9.00 10.27 -21.16
CA ASN A 308 -7.93 11.22 -21.44
C ASN A 308 -7.98 12.41 -20.47
N SER A 309 -9.15 13.03 -20.31
CA SER A 309 -9.33 14.20 -19.44
C SER A 309 -9.15 13.85 -17.97
N PHE A 310 -9.72 12.74 -17.52
CA PHE A 310 -9.65 12.28 -16.13
C PHE A 310 -8.22 11.97 -15.70
N PHE A 311 -7.50 11.18 -16.48
CA PHE A 311 -6.13 10.78 -16.12
C PHE A 311 -5.15 11.94 -16.28
N GLN A 312 -5.34 12.84 -17.23
CA GLN A 312 -4.56 14.05 -17.35
C GLN A 312 -4.73 14.96 -16.13
N HIS A 313 -5.97 15.11 -15.64
CA HIS A 313 -6.25 15.88 -14.43
C HIS A 313 -5.64 15.22 -13.19
N THR A 314 -5.84 13.92 -13.01
CA THR A 314 -5.35 13.18 -11.82
C THR A 314 -3.83 13.04 -11.78
N ALA A 315 -3.15 13.06 -12.94
CA ALA A 315 -1.69 13.04 -13.02
C ALA A 315 -1.04 14.23 -12.27
N GLY A 316 -1.74 15.37 -12.18
CA GLY A 316 -1.27 16.53 -11.42
C GLY A 316 -1.05 16.29 -9.92
N PHE A 317 -1.72 15.28 -9.35
CA PHE A 317 -1.60 14.90 -7.93
C PHE A 317 -0.47 13.89 -7.66
N LEU A 318 0.15 13.32 -8.69
CA LEU A 318 1.24 12.37 -8.53
C LEU A 318 2.53 13.09 -8.14
N GLN A 319 3.23 12.57 -7.12
CA GLN A 319 4.51 13.12 -6.66
C GLN A 319 5.71 12.60 -7.46
N ASN A 320 5.59 11.40 -8.02
CA ASN A 320 6.66 10.77 -8.80
C ASN A 320 6.64 11.28 -10.24
N GLU A 321 7.71 11.95 -10.68
CA GLU A 321 7.81 12.57 -12.00
C GLU A 321 7.76 11.56 -13.16
N SER A 322 8.30 10.36 -12.99
CA SER A 322 8.23 9.32 -14.01
C SER A 322 6.80 8.84 -14.26
N TYR A 323 6.03 8.63 -13.18
CA TYR A 323 4.61 8.30 -13.29
C TYR A 323 3.81 9.47 -13.84
N LYS A 324 4.12 10.70 -13.42
CA LYS A 324 3.45 11.90 -13.92
C LYS A 324 3.61 12.03 -15.43
N ARG A 325 4.83 11.86 -15.95
CA ARG A 325 5.10 11.85 -17.39
C ARG A 325 4.34 10.76 -18.12
N LEU A 326 4.28 9.55 -17.58
CA LEU A 326 3.56 8.43 -18.16
C LEU A 326 2.08 8.78 -18.42
N PHE A 327 1.44 9.53 -17.52
CA PHE A 327 0.06 9.96 -17.69
C PHE A 327 -0.09 11.20 -18.55
N PHE A 328 0.85 12.14 -18.52
CA PHE A 328 0.77 13.36 -19.35
C PHE A 328 1.14 13.09 -20.81
N GLU A 329 2.22 12.35 -21.04
CA GLU A 329 2.80 12.18 -22.39
C GLU A 329 2.30 10.88 -23.05
N GLY A 330 2.05 9.82 -22.27
CA GLY A 330 1.72 8.49 -22.78
C GLY A 330 0.25 8.09 -22.66
N ASN A 331 -0.64 8.97 -22.19
CA ASN A 331 -2.03 8.60 -21.92
C ASN A 331 -3.05 9.08 -22.96
N THR A 332 -2.72 10.08 -23.76
CA THR A 332 -3.68 10.61 -24.75
C THR A 332 -3.89 9.59 -25.85
N GLN A 333 -5.10 9.04 -25.92
CA GLN A 333 -5.52 8.09 -26.95
C GLN A 333 -6.35 8.81 -28.01
N LEU A 334 -6.09 8.47 -29.28
CA LEU A 334 -6.89 8.95 -30.39
C LEU A 334 -8.19 8.13 -30.49
N GLU A 335 -9.24 8.82 -30.88
CA GLU A 335 -10.53 8.19 -31.21
C GLU A 335 -10.42 7.30 -32.44
N ASN A 336 -11.31 6.33 -32.52
CA ASN A 336 -11.55 5.51 -33.71
C ASN A 336 -12.90 5.91 -34.39
N ALA A 337 -13.37 5.07 -35.28
CA ALA A 337 -14.64 5.30 -35.98
C ALA A 337 -15.90 5.13 -35.09
N LYS A 338 -15.77 4.54 -33.88
CA LYS A 338 -16.91 4.31 -32.98
C LYS A 338 -17.25 5.62 -32.25
N LYS A 339 -18.28 6.30 -32.70
CA LYS A 339 -18.77 7.53 -32.07
C LYS A 339 -19.86 7.25 -31.04
N GLY A 340 -19.92 8.08 -29.99
CA GLY A 340 -20.88 7.94 -28.89
C GLY A 340 -20.25 7.28 -27.66
N GLY A 341 -21.05 6.60 -26.87
CA GLY A 341 -20.73 6.12 -25.54
C GLY A 341 -21.27 7.06 -24.46
N PHE A 342 -21.14 6.69 -23.20
CA PHE A 342 -21.63 7.47 -22.08
C PHE A 342 -20.84 7.18 -20.81
N VAL A 343 -20.47 8.21 -20.06
CA VAL A 343 -19.85 8.12 -18.74
C VAL A 343 -20.71 8.86 -17.72
N SER A 344 -20.98 8.25 -16.59
CA SER A 344 -21.72 8.85 -15.48
C SER A 344 -20.96 8.69 -14.17
N LEU A 345 -20.76 9.76 -13.45
CA LEU A 345 -20.21 9.77 -12.10
C LEU A 345 -21.34 10.07 -11.11
N SER A 346 -21.44 9.26 -10.06
CA SER A 346 -22.42 9.47 -8.99
C SER A 346 -21.67 9.47 -7.66
N PHE A 347 -21.88 10.52 -6.87
CA PHE A 347 -21.36 10.65 -5.51
C PHE A 347 -22.50 10.39 -4.54
N LEU A 348 -22.26 9.57 -3.53
CA LEU A 348 -23.24 9.26 -2.50
C LEU A 348 -22.83 9.99 -1.21
N ASP A 349 -23.75 10.75 -0.61
CA ASP A 349 -23.47 11.49 0.61
C ASP A 349 -23.22 10.55 1.79
N LYS A 350 -22.26 10.92 2.66
CA LYS A 350 -21.95 10.18 3.89
C LYS A 350 -22.97 10.42 5.01
N GLU A 351 -23.75 11.49 4.91
CA GLU A 351 -24.60 11.99 5.99
C GLU A 351 -25.93 11.23 6.19
N ASP A 352 -26.29 10.32 5.29
CA ASP A 352 -27.40 9.42 5.53
C ASP A 352 -26.99 8.29 6.50
N GLU A 353 -26.80 8.64 7.78
CA GLU A 353 -26.46 7.72 8.89
C GLU A 353 -27.52 6.63 9.14
N LYS A 354 -28.62 6.63 8.42
CA LYS A 354 -29.75 5.67 8.57
C LYS A 354 -29.67 4.45 7.66
N GLU A 355 -28.87 4.47 6.60
CA GLU A 355 -28.63 3.29 5.75
C GLU A 355 -27.23 2.72 6.03
N ASP A 356 -27.16 1.42 6.36
CA ASP A 356 -25.88 0.71 6.49
C ASP A 356 -25.08 0.85 5.18
N GLU A 357 -23.82 1.26 5.25
CA GLU A 357 -22.92 1.38 4.09
C GLU A 357 -22.90 0.09 3.25
N LYS A 358 -23.15 -1.07 3.87
CA LYS A 358 -23.22 -2.36 3.21
C LYS A 358 -24.39 -2.51 2.23
N THR A 359 -25.44 -1.72 2.38
CA THR A 359 -26.64 -1.77 1.51
C THR A 359 -26.74 -0.60 0.56
N LYS A 360 -26.18 0.54 0.88
CA LYS A 360 -26.27 1.80 0.12
C LYS A 360 -25.68 1.67 -1.28
N TYR A 361 -24.45 1.17 -1.40
CA TYR A 361 -23.80 0.97 -2.70
C TYR A 361 -24.45 -0.17 -3.52
N PRO A 362 -24.71 -1.36 -2.96
CA PRO A 362 -25.43 -2.42 -3.66
C PRO A 362 -26.79 -2.00 -4.22
N LYS A 363 -27.57 -1.23 -3.46
CA LYS A 363 -28.85 -0.66 -3.89
C LYS A 363 -28.68 0.23 -5.12
N LYS A 364 -27.67 1.10 -5.13
CA LYS A 364 -27.37 1.97 -6.27
C LYS A 364 -26.94 1.20 -7.50
N VAL A 365 -26.17 0.13 -7.32
CA VAL A 365 -25.81 -0.79 -8.40
C VAL A 365 -27.06 -1.46 -9.00
N LEU A 366 -27.97 -1.96 -8.16
CA LEU A 366 -29.23 -2.55 -8.60
C LEU A 366 -30.08 -1.55 -9.41
N GLU A 367 -30.21 -0.31 -8.94
CA GLU A 367 -30.92 0.75 -9.67
C GLU A 367 -30.31 0.96 -11.06
N LYS A 368 -28.98 1.04 -11.16
CA LYS A 368 -28.28 1.20 -12.43
C LYS A 368 -28.47 0.00 -13.35
N ILE A 369 -28.40 -1.22 -12.84
CA ILE A 369 -28.65 -2.43 -13.64
C ILE A 369 -30.09 -2.42 -14.19
N LYS A 370 -31.08 -2.04 -13.37
CA LYS A 370 -32.47 -1.92 -13.82
C LYS A 370 -32.63 -0.92 -14.95
N GLN A 371 -31.95 0.23 -14.88
CA GLN A 371 -31.96 1.23 -15.96
C GLN A 371 -31.28 0.70 -17.23
N LEU A 372 -30.12 0.02 -17.08
CA LEU A 372 -29.38 -0.50 -18.23
C LEU A 372 -30.07 -1.66 -18.94
N LYS A 373 -30.92 -2.44 -18.25
CA LYS A 373 -31.70 -3.54 -18.86
C LYS A 373 -32.67 -3.11 -19.97
N GLU A 374 -32.99 -1.83 -20.09
CA GLU A 374 -33.77 -1.31 -21.19
C GLU A 374 -33.03 -1.35 -22.54
N GLY A 375 -31.68 -1.37 -22.51
CA GLY A 375 -30.85 -1.35 -23.71
C GLY A 375 -29.74 -2.41 -23.77
N PHE A 376 -29.50 -3.15 -22.69
CA PHE A 376 -28.42 -4.12 -22.58
C PHE A 376 -28.88 -5.43 -21.93
N TYR A 377 -28.33 -6.56 -22.39
CA TYR A 377 -28.49 -7.83 -21.71
C TYR A 377 -27.61 -7.91 -20.44
N LEU A 378 -28.01 -8.74 -19.47
CA LEU A 378 -27.26 -8.88 -18.22
C LEU A 378 -25.84 -9.37 -18.43
N ASN A 379 -25.57 -10.19 -19.43
CA ASN A 379 -24.24 -10.67 -19.79
C ASN A 379 -23.33 -9.60 -20.43
N GLU A 380 -23.88 -8.43 -20.75
CA GLU A 380 -23.13 -7.28 -21.26
C GLU A 380 -22.79 -6.27 -20.14
N ILE A 381 -23.30 -6.50 -18.93
CA ILE A 381 -23.09 -5.60 -17.77
C ILE A 381 -22.05 -6.21 -16.84
N CYS A 382 -20.96 -5.46 -16.62
CA CYS A 382 -19.91 -5.83 -15.67
C CYS A 382 -19.88 -4.86 -14.50
N VAL A 383 -19.85 -5.38 -13.26
CA VAL A 383 -19.71 -4.61 -12.04
C VAL A 383 -18.31 -4.86 -11.44
N LEU A 384 -17.50 -3.81 -11.36
CA LEU A 384 -16.18 -3.86 -10.75
C LEU A 384 -16.21 -3.26 -9.34
N THR A 385 -15.61 -3.94 -8.39
CA THR A 385 -15.51 -3.49 -7.00
C THR A 385 -14.04 -3.39 -6.58
N ARG A 386 -13.74 -2.51 -5.63
CA ARG A 386 -12.37 -2.33 -5.15
C ARG A 386 -11.89 -3.48 -4.28
N THR A 387 -12.78 -4.04 -3.46
CA THR A 387 -12.44 -5.13 -2.54
C THR A 387 -13.36 -6.34 -2.76
N LYS A 388 -12.87 -7.52 -2.35
CA LYS A 388 -13.67 -8.75 -2.34
C LYS A 388 -14.92 -8.61 -1.45
N LYS A 389 -14.80 -7.91 -0.32
CA LYS A 389 -15.91 -7.67 0.60
C LYS A 389 -17.04 -6.88 -0.06
N ASP A 390 -16.69 -5.83 -0.82
CA ASP A 390 -17.67 -5.05 -1.57
C ASP A 390 -18.31 -5.88 -2.67
N GLY A 391 -17.51 -6.72 -3.34
CA GLY A 391 -18.00 -7.65 -4.35
C GLY A 391 -19.04 -8.65 -3.81
N ILE A 392 -18.77 -9.21 -2.63
CA ILE A 392 -19.70 -10.11 -1.94
C ILE A 392 -21.00 -9.36 -1.59
N ALA A 393 -20.90 -8.18 -0.99
CA ALA A 393 -22.08 -7.39 -0.60
C ALA A 393 -22.97 -7.05 -1.81
N VAL A 394 -22.37 -6.67 -2.94
CA VAL A 394 -23.11 -6.40 -4.18
C VAL A 394 -23.72 -7.69 -4.74
N ALA A 395 -22.99 -8.80 -4.75
CA ALA A 395 -23.44 -10.07 -5.28
C ALA A 395 -24.64 -10.63 -4.50
N ASP A 396 -24.56 -10.62 -3.17
CA ASP A 396 -25.63 -11.07 -2.28
C ASP A 396 -26.89 -10.21 -2.47
N TYR A 397 -26.74 -8.89 -2.47
CA TYR A 397 -27.85 -7.97 -2.64
C TYR A 397 -28.54 -8.13 -4.00
N LEU A 398 -27.78 -8.29 -5.09
CA LEU A 398 -28.32 -8.51 -6.42
C LEU A 398 -29.06 -9.85 -6.51
N SER A 399 -28.49 -10.90 -5.93
CA SER A 399 -29.10 -12.24 -5.89
C SER A 399 -30.41 -12.25 -5.10
N GLU A 400 -30.46 -11.58 -3.95
CA GLU A 400 -31.67 -11.43 -3.14
C GLU A 400 -32.78 -10.65 -3.86
N ASN A 401 -32.39 -9.76 -4.78
CA ASN A 401 -33.33 -9.00 -5.62
C ASN A 401 -33.59 -9.64 -6.99
N GLY A 402 -33.27 -10.92 -7.17
CA GLY A 402 -33.60 -11.70 -8.36
C GLY A 402 -32.79 -11.36 -9.60
N VAL A 403 -31.62 -10.75 -9.47
CA VAL A 403 -30.68 -10.50 -10.57
C VAL A 403 -29.71 -11.67 -10.66
N SER A 404 -29.70 -12.36 -11.79
CA SER A 404 -28.73 -13.43 -12.06
C SER A 404 -27.32 -12.83 -12.24
N ILE A 405 -26.35 -13.37 -11.53
CA ILE A 405 -24.96 -12.91 -11.56
C ILE A 405 -24.00 -14.08 -11.82
N ILE A 406 -22.84 -13.77 -12.39
CA ILE A 406 -21.71 -14.69 -12.52
C ILE A 406 -20.53 -14.08 -11.75
N SER A 407 -20.01 -14.83 -10.80
CA SER A 407 -18.81 -14.40 -10.05
C SER A 407 -18.00 -15.62 -9.65
N SER A 408 -16.69 -15.57 -9.88
CA SER A 408 -15.78 -16.69 -9.58
C SER A 408 -15.48 -16.85 -8.10
N GLU A 409 -15.55 -15.78 -7.31
CA GLU A 409 -15.06 -15.80 -5.92
C GLU A 409 -16.10 -15.36 -4.88
N THR A 410 -17.12 -14.63 -5.26
CA THR A 410 -18.09 -14.05 -4.33
C THR A 410 -19.23 -15.00 -3.97
N LEU A 411 -19.50 -16.00 -4.83
CA LEU A 411 -20.58 -16.99 -4.65
C LEU A 411 -20.09 -18.31 -4.00
N LEU A 412 -19.06 -18.27 -3.20
CA LEU A 412 -18.66 -19.46 -2.43
C LEU A 412 -19.73 -19.78 -1.39
N LEU A 413 -20.20 -21.02 -1.36
CA LEU A 413 -21.20 -21.50 -0.40
C LEU A 413 -20.83 -21.16 1.05
N LYS A 414 -19.55 -21.25 1.40
CA LYS A 414 -19.03 -20.88 2.72
C LYS A 414 -19.22 -19.41 3.12
N ASN A 415 -19.50 -18.52 2.17
CA ASN A 415 -19.72 -17.09 2.44
C ASN A 415 -21.23 -16.76 2.58
N ASN A 416 -22.10 -17.72 2.32
CA ASN A 416 -23.56 -17.50 2.38
C ASN A 416 -24.07 -17.71 3.81
N ALA A 417 -24.60 -16.66 4.43
CA ALA A 417 -25.08 -16.70 5.81
C ALA A 417 -26.17 -17.75 6.05
N LYS A 418 -27.06 -18.01 5.06
CA LYS A 418 -28.11 -19.03 5.18
C LYS A 418 -27.53 -20.44 5.18
N ILE A 419 -26.51 -20.66 4.36
CA ILE A 419 -25.83 -21.98 4.31
C ILE A 419 -25.04 -22.20 5.60
N ASN A 420 -24.31 -21.20 6.07
CA ASN A 420 -23.59 -21.27 7.34
C ASN A 420 -24.56 -21.55 8.51
N PHE A 421 -25.69 -20.86 8.56
CA PHE A 421 -26.72 -21.13 9.56
C PHE A 421 -27.23 -22.58 9.51
N ILE A 422 -27.47 -23.13 8.32
CA ILE A 422 -27.89 -24.55 8.19
C ILE A 422 -26.77 -25.47 8.66
N ILE A 423 -25.52 -25.19 8.31
CA ILE A 423 -24.35 -25.98 8.73
C ILE A 423 -24.20 -25.90 10.27
N ASP A 424 -24.33 -24.73 10.87
CA ASP A 424 -24.26 -24.54 12.33
C ASP A 424 -25.40 -25.30 13.04
N VAL A 425 -26.61 -25.26 12.51
CA VAL A 425 -27.76 -26.05 13.03
C VAL A 425 -27.44 -27.56 12.96
N LEU A 426 -26.88 -28.06 11.84
CA LEU A 426 -26.50 -29.46 11.71
C LEU A 426 -25.40 -29.85 12.72
N HIS A 427 -24.43 -28.98 12.97
CA HIS A 427 -23.41 -29.20 13.99
C HIS A 427 -23.99 -29.24 15.39
N ILE A 428 -24.91 -28.32 15.73
CA ILE A 428 -25.59 -28.32 17.04
C ILE A 428 -26.43 -29.60 17.23
N VAL A 429 -27.08 -30.07 16.17
CA VAL A 429 -27.82 -31.33 16.24
C VAL A 429 -26.91 -32.53 16.47
N GLN A 430 -25.71 -32.53 15.89
CA GLN A 430 -24.70 -33.56 16.10
C GLN A 430 -24.02 -33.47 17.49
N ASN A 431 -23.77 -32.24 17.97
CA ASN A 431 -23.14 -31.97 19.25
C ASN A 431 -23.90 -30.85 19.98
N ALA A 432 -24.89 -31.25 20.79
CA ALA A 432 -25.76 -30.32 21.52
C ALA A 432 -25.03 -29.46 22.57
N ASN A 433 -23.79 -29.77 22.91
CA ASN A 433 -22.97 -29.03 23.90
C ASN A 433 -22.01 -28.02 23.25
N ASP A 434 -22.08 -27.80 21.95
CA ASP A 434 -21.27 -26.80 21.24
C ASP A 434 -21.88 -25.40 21.48
N GLU A 435 -21.39 -24.73 22.51
CA GLU A 435 -21.87 -23.39 22.90
C GLU A 435 -21.43 -22.30 21.94
N GLU A 436 -20.29 -22.49 21.25
CA GLU A 436 -19.75 -21.49 20.30
C GLU A 436 -20.63 -21.28 19.07
N ARG A 437 -21.39 -22.30 18.69
CA ARG A 437 -22.28 -22.27 17.51
C ARG A 437 -23.74 -22.01 17.82
N ARG A 438 -24.08 -21.78 19.10
CA ARG A 438 -25.45 -21.42 19.53
C ARG A 438 -25.80 -19.94 19.35
N PHE A 439 -24.83 -19.10 19.05
CA PHE A 439 -24.93 -17.68 18.81
C PHE A 439 -24.48 -17.38 17.38
#